data_4800005bc74dfb2a32e3c47ae54fe786
#
_entry.id   4800005bc74dfb2a32e3c47ae54fe786
#
_cell.length_a   1.000
_cell.length_b   1.000
_cell.length_c   1.000
_cell.angle_alpha   90.00
_cell.angle_beta   90.00
_cell.angle_gamma   90.00
#
_symmetry.space_group_name_H-M   'P 1'
#
loop_
_entity.id
_entity.type
_entity.pdbx_description
1 polymer ?
#
loop_
_entity_poly.entity_id
_entity_poly.type
_entity_poly.pdbx_seq_one_letter_code
_entity_poly.pdbx_strand_id
1 'polypeptide(L)'
;EIGIAPERIFRFGKEDNFWEHGAGPCGPCSEIYYDRGEKYGCGKPGCTVGCDCDRYMEVWNNVFSQFNNDGHGHYTDLIQKNIDTGMGLERLAVVVQDVDSIFDVDTLQALRNKVCEMAGVKYKEDEKQDVSIRVITDHIRSVTFMVSDGIMPSNEGRGYVLRRLLRRAARHGRLLGIQDKFLSKLCETVIEGSKDGYPELEEKKEFITKVISEEEEKFNKTIDQGLSILADMEKALEEQNKNVLSGEDTFKLYDTYGFPIDLTKEILEEKNITIDEEGFSKCMNEQREKARKARKVSNYMGADATVYDEIDPAITSEFVGYDKLKNDSKVTVLTTEEDVVEALSEGDKGTIIVDETVFYATMGGQEGDKGYITSPEGEFKVDTTIKLKGGKIGHVGVMTKGMIKAGDTVTLLVDSEYRADTCKNHSATHLLQKALRTVLGNHVEQKGSYVDPERLRFDFTHFQSMTAEELKKVEDIVNEKIVEAIPVETKIMTIEEAKKTGAMALFGEKYGESVRVVCIDDFSKEFCGGTHV
;
A
#
# COMPACT_ATOMS: atom_id res chain seq x y z
N GLU A 1 -28.23 37.71 -7.63
CA GLU A 1 -27.29 38.87 -7.58
C GLU A 1 -26.17 38.74 -8.64
N ILE A 2 -25.82 37.50 -9.08
CA ILE A 2 -24.78 37.27 -10.11
C ILE A 2 -25.36 37.11 -11.53
N GLY A 3 -26.68 37.34 -11.71
CA GLY A 3 -27.34 37.37 -13.01
C GLY A 3 -27.63 36.00 -13.64
N ILE A 4 -27.51 34.89 -12.92
CA ILE A 4 -27.94 33.58 -13.41
C ILE A 4 -29.47 33.53 -13.39
N ALA A 5 -30.08 33.19 -14.52
CA ALA A 5 -31.51 33.04 -14.63
C ALA A 5 -32.02 31.86 -13.75
N PRO A 6 -33.12 32.07 -12.99
CA PRO A 6 -33.61 31.06 -12.04
C PRO A 6 -33.87 29.67 -12.68
N GLU A 7 -34.27 29.61 -13.93
CA GLU A 7 -34.51 28.38 -14.69
C GLU A 7 -33.22 27.60 -15.00
N ARG A 8 -32.04 28.17 -14.73
CA ARG A 8 -30.74 27.50 -14.84
C ARG A 8 -30.21 27.04 -13.48
N ILE A 9 -30.99 27.20 -12.41
CA ILE A 9 -30.62 26.78 -11.07
C ILE A 9 -31.46 25.54 -10.70
N PHE A 10 -30.80 24.39 -10.63
CA PHE A 10 -31.40 23.12 -10.29
C PHE A 10 -31.06 22.76 -8.83
N ARG A 11 -32.02 22.13 -8.13
CA ARG A 11 -31.83 21.66 -6.75
C ARG A 11 -32.05 20.17 -6.74
N PHE A 12 -31.02 19.45 -6.35
CA PHE A 12 -31.05 17.99 -6.21
C PHE A 12 -30.95 17.58 -4.73
N GLY A 13 -31.19 16.30 -4.47
CA GLY A 13 -31.07 15.71 -3.14
C GLY A 13 -29.65 15.40 -2.74
N LYS A 14 -29.52 14.63 -1.65
CA LYS A 14 -28.21 14.21 -1.13
C LYS A 14 -27.43 13.37 -2.13
N GLU A 15 -28.10 12.63 -2.98
CA GLU A 15 -27.45 11.75 -3.97
C GLU A 15 -26.60 12.52 -4.98
N ASP A 16 -27.04 13.73 -5.37
CA ASP A 16 -26.36 14.53 -6.38
C ASP A 16 -25.68 15.79 -5.82
N ASN A 17 -26.22 16.38 -4.74
CA ASN A 17 -25.70 17.64 -4.16
C ASN A 17 -25.11 17.47 -2.75
N PHE A 18 -24.45 16.35 -2.50
CA PHE A 18 -23.69 16.13 -1.27
C PHE A 18 -22.45 15.29 -1.58
N TRP A 19 -21.30 15.79 -1.20
CA TRP A 19 -20.04 15.07 -1.40
C TRP A 19 -19.56 14.43 -0.10
N GLU A 20 -19.27 13.14 -0.16
CA GLU A 20 -18.62 12.38 0.90
C GLU A 20 -17.76 11.25 0.32
N HIS A 21 -16.67 10.92 1.00
CA HIS A 21 -15.79 9.82 0.61
C HIS A 21 -15.32 9.03 1.83
N GLY A 22 -16.11 8.05 2.24
CA GLY A 22 -15.86 7.28 3.46
C GLY A 22 -15.90 8.14 4.72
N ALA A 23 -15.04 7.85 5.70
CA ALA A 23 -14.90 8.65 6.91
C ALA A 23 -14.11 9.93 6.63
N GLY A 24 -14.56 11.05 7.20
CA GLY A 24 -13.88 12.33 7.09
C GLY A 24 -14.79 13.52 6.78
N PRO A 25 -14.20 14.69 6.46
CA PRO A 25 -14.94 15.91 6.10
C PRO A 25 -15.86 15.68 4.91
N CYS A 26 -17.09 16.19 5.01
CA CYS A 26 -18.10 16.09 3.96
C CYS A 26 -19.12 17.24 4.06
N GLY A 27 -19.95 17.41 3.05
CA GLY A 27 -20.99 18.42 3.06
C GLY A 27 -21.73 18.57 1.73
N PRO A 28 -22.75 19.44 1.70
CA PRO A 28 -23.47 19.74 0.48
C PRO A 28 -22.55 20.38 -0.56
N CYS A 29 -22.80 20.13 -1.84
CA CYS A 29 -22.03 20.70 -2.92
C CYS A 29 -22.88 21.54 -3.88
N SER A 30 -22.20 22.37 -4.66
CA SER A 30 -22.77 23.15 -5.75
C SER A 30 -21.90 22.97 -6.98
N GLU A 31 -22.49 22.46 -8.04
CA GLU A 31 -21.80 22.11 -9.28
C GLU A 31 -22.14 23.10 -10.40
N ILE A 32 -21.17 23.41 -11.24
CA ILE A 32 -21.33 24.25 -12.40
C ILE A 32 -21.24 23.39 -13.65
N TYR A 33 -22.34 23.38 -14.41
CA TYR A 33 -22.44 22.65 -15.66
C TYR A 33 -22.38 23.60 -16.86
N TYR A 34 -21.71 23.14 -17.91
CA TYR A 34 -21.73 23.79 -19.22
C TYR A 34 -22.67 23.04 -20.16
N ASP A 35 -23.68 23.75 -20.72
CA ASP A 35 -24.57 23.19 -21.76
C ASP A 35 -23.86 23.25 -23.12
N ARG A 36 -23.44 22.10 -23.62
CA ARG A 36 -22.75 21.92 -24.91
C ARG A 36 -23.69 21.97 -26.11
N GLY A 37 -24.98 22.10 -25.84
CA GLY A 37 -26.03 22.17 -26.87
C GLY A 37 -26.65 20.81 -27.25
N GLU A 38 -27.73 20.88 -27.98
CA GLU A 38 -28.59 19.70 -28.30
C GLU A 38 -27.86 18.61 -29.08
N LYS A 39 -26.83 18.94 -29.85
CA LYS A 39 -26.04 17.96 -30.62
C LYS A 39 -25.37 16.88 -29.74
N TYR A 40 -25.13 17.18 -28.48
CA TYR A 40 -24.55 16.24 -27.51
C TYR A 40 -25.58 15.62 -26.58
N GLY A 41 -26.87 15.96 -26.76
CA GLY A 41 -27.97 15.43 -25.96
C GLY A 41 -28.37 14.02 -26.35
N CYS A 42 -29.03 13.31 -25.41
CA CYS A 42 -29.55 11.97 -25.66
C CYS A 42 -30.77 11.91 -26.59
N GLY A 43 -31.28 13.04 -27.06
CA GLY A 43 -32.47 13.11 -27.91
C GLY A 43 -33.79 12.75 -27.21
N LYS A 44 -33.78 12.48 -25.91
CA LYS A 44 -34.99 12.14 -25.14
C LYS A 44 -35.72 13.40 -24.70
N PRO A 45 -37.06 13.42 -24.67
CA PRO A 45 -37.84 14.48 -24.06
C PRO A 45 -37.44 14.65 -22.56
N GLY A 46 -37.23 15.88 -22.14
CA GLY A 46 -36.85 16.17 -20.75
C GLY A 46 -35.35 16.06 -20.47
N CYS A 47 -34.48 16.00 -21.47
CA CYS A 47 -33.03 16.12 -21.29
C CYS A 47 -32.69 17.42 -20.60
N THR A 48 -32.15 17.33 -19.39
CA THR A 48 -31.79 18.47 -18.52
C THR A 48 -30.51 18.15 -17.73
N VAL A 49 -30.05 19.08 -16.89
CA VAL A 49 -28.94 18.84 -15.95
C VAL A 49 -29.27 17.61 -15.09
N GLY A 50 -28.29 16.74 -14.85
CA GLY A 50 -28.47 15.43 -14.22
C GLY A 50 -28.80 14.29 -15.19
N CYS A 51 -28.88 14.56 -16.50
CA CYS A 51 -28.94 13.49 -17.50
C CYS A 51 -27.54 12.91 -17.78
N ASP A 52 -27.46 11.58 -17.91
CA ASP A 52 -26.20 10.85 -18.18
C ASP A 52 -25.62 11.08 -19.59
N CYS A 53 -26.15 12.05 -20.36
CA CYS A 53 -25.64 12.35 -21.69
C CYS A 53 -24.56 13.45 -21.65
N ASP A 54 -23.79 13.57 -22.74
CA ASP A 54 -22.67 14.51 -22.87
C ASP A 54 -23.07 15.99 -23.03
N ARG A 55 -24.37 16.33 -23.01
CA ARG A 55 -24.85 17.70 -23.19
C ARG A 55 -24.46 18.61 -22.03
N TYR A 56 -24.75 18.17 -20.80
CA TYR A 56 -24.49 18.96 -19.61
C TYR A 56 -23.23 18.43 -18.93
N MET A 57 -22.11 19.09 -19.20
CA MET A 57 -20.81 18.68 -18.65
C MET A 57 -20.50 19.47 -17.39
N GLU A 58 -20.35 18.76 -16.26
CA GLU A 58 -19.84 19.34 -15.03
C GLU A 58 -18.40 19.80 -15.24
N VAL A 59 -18.15 21.08 -14.99
CA VAL A 59 -16.80 21.66 -15.10
C VAL A 59 -16.20 22.03 -13.75
N TRP A 60 -17.04 22.31 -12.75
CA TRP A 60 -16.58 22.76 -11.44
C TRP A 60 -17.51 22.28 -10.33
N ASN A 61 -16.95 21.76 -9.25
CA ASN A 61 -17.68 21.38 -8.04
C ASN A 61 -17.15 22.17 -6.84
N ASN A 62 -18.05 22.74 -6.03
CA ASN A 62 -17.75 23.45 -4.80
C ASN A 62 -18.42 22.72 -3.64
N VAL A 63 -17.61 22.08 -2.79
CA VAL A 63 -18.05 21.31 -1.62
C VAL A 63 -18.01 22.19 -0.38
N PHE A 64 -19.14 22.38 0.28
CA PHE A 64 -19.25 23.11 1.55
C PHE A 64 -19.06 22.14 2.69
N SER A 65 -17.81 21.80 2.99
CA SER A 65 -17.43 20.85 4.06
C SER A 65 -17.80 21.44 5.42
N GLN A 66 -18.85 20.91 6.02
CA GLN A 66 -19.36 21.35 7.32
C GLN A 66 -19.58 20.20 8.30
N PHE A 67 -19.51 18.96 7.85
CA PHE A 67 -19.69 17.77 8.66
C PHE A 67 -18.46 16.87 8.60
N ASN A 68 -18.29 16.06 9.65
CA ASN A 68 -17.38 14.92 9.70
C ASN A 68 -18.20 13.64 9.75
N ASN A 69 -18.02 12.76 8.77
CA ASN A 69 -18.62 11.42 8.73
C ASN A 69 -17.69 10.44 9.45
N ASP A 70 -18.23 9.63 10.36
CA ASP A 70 -17.49 8.58 11.09
C ASP A 70 -17.25 7.29 10.24
N GLY A 71 -17.77 7.24 9.02
CA GLY A 71 -17.73 6.06 8.14
C GLY A 71 -18.88 5.08 8.40
N HIS A 72 -19.74 5.34 9.37
CA HIS A 72 -20.92 4.53 9.71
C HIS A 72 -22.25 5.27 9.45
N GLY A 73 -22.16 6.45 8.83
CA GLY A 73 -23.31 7.27 8.49
C GLY A 73 -23.74 8.26 9.59
N HIS A 74 -22.95 8.44 10.64
CA HIS A 74 -23.16 9.49 11.63
C HIS A 74 -22.33 10.73 11.28
N TYR A 75 -22.98 11.88 11.35
CA TYR A 75 -22.38 13.17 10.99
C TYR A 75 -22.31 14.07 12.22
N THR A 76 -21.14 14.65 12.44
CA THR A 76 -20.92 15.69 13.46
C THR A 76 -20.47 16.96 12.78
N ASP A 77 -20.81 18.13 13.34
CA ASP A 77 -20.34 19.41 12.78
C ASP A 77 -18.82 19.54 12.89
N LEU A 78 -18.20 20.03 11.82
CA LEU A 78 -16.78 20.43 11.86
C LEU A 78 -16.60 21.67 12.72
N ILE A 79 -15.56 21.70 13.53
CA ILE A 79 -15.16 22.88 14.33
C ILE A 79 -14.92 24.07 13.42
N GLN A 80 -14.25 23.85 12.29
CA GLN A 80 -14.00 24.85 11.25
C GLN A 80 -14.62 24.36 9.94
N LYS A 81 -15.58 25.13 9.42
CA LYS A 81 -16.20 24.89 8.12
C LYS A 81 -15.29 25.39 7.01
N ASN A 82 -15.21 24.64 5.91
CA ASN A 82 -14.35 24.91 4.77
C ASN A 82 -15.15 24.83 3.47
N ILE A 83 -14.58 25.39 2.40
CA ILE A 83 -15.04 25.17 1.04
C ILE A 83 -13.91 24.50 0.29
N ASP A 84 -14.15 23.27 -0.15
CA ASP A 84 -13.26 22.55 -1.06
C ASP A 84 -13.79 22.68 -2.48
N THR A 85 -12.94 23.06 -3.41
CA THR A 85 -13.34 23.27 -4.80
C THR A 85 -12.51 22.40 -5.72
N GLY A 86 -13.17 21.75 -6.69
CA GLY A 86 -12.53 20.92 -7.71
C GLY A 86 -13.00 21.30 -9.11
N MET A 87 -12.04 21.55 -10.02
CA MET A 87 -12.32 21.84 -11.42
C MET A 87 -11.58 20.83 -12.30
N GLY A 88 -12.29 20.21 -13.25
CA GLY A 88 -11.69 19.33 -14.25
C GLY A 88 -10.95 20.13 -15.31
N LEU A 89 -9.61 20.11 -15.32
CA LEU A 89 -8.80 20.84 -16.30
C LEU A 89 -9.18 20.46 -17.74
N GLU A 90 -9.26 19.17 -18.04
CA GLU A 90 -9.59 18.68 -19.37
C GLU A 90 -11.05 19.00 -19.76
N ARG A 91 -11.98 18.95 -18.81
CA ARG A 91 -13.38 19.36 -19.06
C ARG A 91 -13.48 20.84 -19.36
N LEU A 92 -12.77 21.69 -18.62
CA LEU A 92 -12.69 23.12 -18.92
C LEU A 92 -12.01 23.36 -20.28
N ALA A 93 -10.94 22.64 -20.59
CA ALA A 93 -10.26 22.74 -21.88
C ALA A 93 -11.17 22.36 -23.07
N VAL A 94 -12.02 21.33 -22.92
CA VAL A 94 -13.04 20.99 -23.94
C VAL A 94 -13.93 22.20 -24.24
N VAL A 95 -14.38 22.91 -23.21
CA VAL A 95 -15.24 24.09 -23.37
C VAL A 95 -14.50 25.24 -24.04
N VAL A 96 -13.28 25.55 -23.56
CA VAL A 96 -12.48 26.70 -24.04
C VAL A 96 -11.95 26.47 -25.46
N GLN A 97 -11.57 25.24 -25.78
CA GLN A 97 -11.05 24.86 -27.10
C GLN A 97 -12.18 24.51 -28.11
N ASP A 98 -13.43 24.45 -27.64
CA ASP A 98 -14.62 24.06 -28.44
C ASP A 98 -14.43 22.75 -29.20
N VAL A 99 -13.97 21.71 -28.48
CA VAL A 99 -13.74 20.37 -29.03
C VAL A 99 -14.77 19.36 -28.55
N ASP A 100 -14.88 18.21 -29.25
CA ASP A 100 -15.94 17.22 -28.99
C ASP A 100 -15.68 16.35 -27.76
N SER A 101 -14.43 16.12 -27.39
CA SER A 101 -14.06 15.20 -26.33
C SER A 101 -12.81 15.64 -25.60
N ILE A 102 -12.62 15.19 -24.36
CA ILE A 102 -11.36 15.37 -23.62
C ILE A 102 -10.15 14.81 -24.38
N PHE A 103 -10.36 13.80 -25.23
CA PHE A 103 -9.31 13.22 -26.07
C PHE A 103 -8.96 14.08 -27.29
N ASP A 104 -9.69 15.14 -27.54
CA ASP A 104 -9.44 16.10 -28.61
C ASP A 104 -8.76 17.40 -28.09
N VAL A 105 -8.63 17.58 -26.76
CA VAL A 105 -7.87 18.69 -26.20
C VAL A 105 -6.37 18.54 -26.48
N ASP A 106 -5.68 19.66 -26.62
CA ASP A 106 -4.26 19.71 -27.00
C ASP A 106 -3.35 18.82 -26.15
N THR A 107 -3.56 18.79 -24.83
CA THR A 107 -2.74 17.98 -23.88
C THR A 107 -2.88 16.47 -24.06
N LEU A 108 -4.04 15.99 -24.53
CA LEU A 108 -4.28 14.57 -24.78
C LEU A 108 -4.16 14.17 -26.24
N GLN A 109 -4.38 15.14 -27.16
CA GLN A 109 -4.38 14.90 -28.59
C GLN A 109 -3.03 14.36 -29.10
N ALA A 110 -1.90 14.91 -28.58
CA ALA A 110 -0.56 14.44 -28.96
C ALA A 110 -0.36 12.97 -28.60
N LEU A 111 -0.76 12.57 -27.38
CA LEU A 111 -0.67 11.19 -26.91
C LEU A 111 -1.60 10.26 -27.70
N ARG A 112 -2.87 10.64 -27.91
CA ARG A 112 -3.84 9.91 -28.74
C ARG A 112 -3.31 9.70 -30.17
N ASN A 113 -2.78 10.74 -30.78
CA ASN A 113 -2.21 10.66 -32.13
C ASN A 113 -1.02 9.72 -32.18
N LYS A 114 -0.17 9.68 -31.12
CA LYS A 114 0.93 8.74 -31.04
C LYS A 114 0.47 7.29 -30.94
N VAL A 115 -0.62 7.03 -30.21
CA VAL A 115 -1.28 5.69 -30.21
C VAL A 115 -1.72 5.31 -31.61
N CYS A 116 -2.42 6.21 -32.32
CA CYS A 116 -2.87 5.98 -33.70
C CYS A 116 -1.71 5.70 -34.66
N GLU A 117 -0.62 6.47 -34.56
CA GLU A 117 0.60 6.29 -35.37
C GLU A 117 1.19 4.90 -35.15
N MET A 118 1.34 4.48 -33.90
CA MET A 118 1.93 3.19 -33.55
C MET A 118 1.07 1.99 -33.95
N ALA A 119 -0.25 2.15 -33.92
CA ALA A 119 -1.20 1.14 -34.34
C ALA A 119 -1.49 1.14 -35.86
N GLY A 120 -1.11 2.19 -36.59
CA GLY A 120 -1.44 2.34 -38.01
C GLY A 120 -2.92 2.57 -38.29
N VAL A 121 -3.66 3.17 -37.32
CA VAL A 121 -5.11 3.41 -37.40
C VAL A 121 -5.42 4.91 -37.30
N LYS A 122 -6.65 5.30 -37.63
CA LYS A 122 -7.10 6.67 -37.49
C LYS A 122 -8.26 6.78 -36.51
N TYR A 123 -8.20 7.78 -35.64
CA TYR A 123 -9.25 8.07 -34.69
C TYR A 123 -10.53 8.56 -35.38
N LYS A 124 -11.68 8.15 -34.91
CA LYS A 124 -13.02 8.42 -35.45
C LYS A 124 -13.36 7.70 -36.79
N GLU A 125 -12.63 6.64 -37.15
CA GLU A 125 -12.95 5.78 -38.30
C GLU A 125 -13.65 4.47 -37.87
N ASP A 126 -13.34 3.94 -36.69
CA ASP A 126 -13.94 2.70 -36.16
C ASP A 126 -14.18 2.84 -34.64
N GLU A 127 -15.44 2.67 -34.21
CA GLU A 127 -15.82 2.88 -32.82
C GLU A 127 -15.09 1.97 -31.81
N LYS A 128 -14.84 0.69 -32.20
CA LYS A 128 -14.12 -0.26 -31.31
C LYS A 128 -12.65 0.09 -31.19
N GLN A 129 -12.04 0.54 -32.29
CA GLN A 129 -10.66 1.05 -32.26
C GLN A 129 -10.59 2.34 -31.45
N ASP A 130 -11.57 3.23 -31.56
CA ASP A 130 -11.63 4.47 -30.79
C ASP A 130 -11.69 4.21 -29.28
N VAL A 131 -12.46 3.21 -28.83
CA VAL A 131 -12.47 2.78 -27.43
C VAL A 131 -11.06 2.36 -26.99
N SER A 132 -10.40 1.52 -27.77
CA SER A 132 -9.04 1.06 -27.48
C SER A 132 -8.03 2.21 -27.43
N ILE A 133 -8.09 3.14 -28.38
CA ILE A 133 -7.23 4.34 -28.43
C ILE A 133 -7.43 5.19 -27.16
N ARG A 134 -8.67 5.43 -26.75
CA ARG A 134 -9.02 6.20 -25.56
C ARG A 134 -8.52 5.51 -24.28
N VAL A 135 -8.75 4.21 -24.13
CA VAL A 135 -8.27 3.43 -22.98
C VAL A 135 -6.76 3.51 -22.85
N ILE A 136 -6.02 3.30 -23.94
CA ILE A 136 -4.56 3.39 -23.92
C ILE A 136 -4.10 4.78 -23.51
N THR A 137 -4.69 5.83 -24.12
CA THR A 137 -4.34 7.24 -23.85
C THR A 137 -4.55 7.61 -22.39
N ASP A 138 -5.70 7.27 -21.81
CA ASP A 138 -6.03 7.54 -20.42
C ASP A 138 -5.12 6.78 -19.45
N HIS A 139 -4.97 5.48 -19.68
CA HIS A 139 -4.27 4.62 -18.74
C HIS A 139 -2.78 4.85 -18.72
N ILE A 140 -2.13 5.06 -19.87
CA ILE A 140 -0.68 5.30 -19.87
C ILE A 140 -0.31 6.63 -19.20
N ARG A 141 -1.15 7.66 -19.34
CA ARG A 141 -0.99 8.91 -18.60
C ARG A 141 -1.06 8.66 -17.10
N SER A 142 -2.12 8.01 -16.64
CA SER A 142 -2.31 7.69 -15.23
C SER A 142 -1.16 6.85 -14.67
N VAL A 143 -0.74 5.79 -15.38
CA VAL A 143 0.38 4.92 -14.98
C VAL A 143 1.69 5.67 -14.88
N THR A 144 1.98 6.57 -15.83
CA THR A 144 3.21 7.39 -15.82
C THR A 144 3.31 8.23 -14.54
N PHE A 145 2.25 8.93 -14.18
CA PHE A 145 2.18 9.73 -12.95
C PHE A 145 2.25 8.85 -11.69
N MET A 146 1.50 7.75 -11.65
CA MET A 146 1.53 6.83 -10.50
C MET A 146 2.94 6.30 -10.23
N VAL A 147 3.69 5.93 -11.26
CA VAL A 147 5.09 5.46 -11.11
C VAL A 147 5.99 6.60 -10.66
N SER A 148 5.82 7.82 -11.19
CA SER A 148 6.56 9.01 -10.73
C SER A 148 6.33 9.29 -9.25
N ASP A 149 5.10 9.07 -8.75
CA ASP A 149 4.72 9.21 -7.34
C ASP A 149 5.17 8.03 -6.46
N GLY A 150 5.98 7.11 -7.00
CA GLY A 150 6.58 6.00 -6.25
C GLY A 150 5.69 4.77 -6.13
N ILE A 151 4.57 4.68 -6.86
CA ILE A 151 3.73 3.47 -6.86
C ILE A 151 4.36 2.43 -7.77
N MET A 152 4.60 1.23 -7.23
CA MET A 152 5.15 0.10 -7.98
C MET A 152 4.06 -0.94 -8.28
N PRO A 153 4.12 -1.63 -9.45
CA PRO A 153 3.20 -2.72 -9.76
C PRO A 153 3.23 -3.81 -8.67
N SER A 154 2.09 -4.15 -8.11
CA SER A 154 1.96 -5.19 -7.08
C SER A 154 0.65 -5.96 -7.20
N ASN A 155 0.42 -6.95 -6.33
CA ASN A 155 -0.81 -7.74 -6.31
C ASN A 155 -1.88 -7.15 -5.37
N GLU A 156 -1.56 -6.10 -4.62
CA GLU A 156 -2.43 -5.53 -3.59
C GLU A 156 -2.37 -4.00 -3.59
N GLY A 157 -3.40 -3.37 -3.04
CA GLY A 157 -3.43 -1.92 -2.81
C GLY A 157 -3.29 -1.09 -4.07
N ARG A 158 -2.62 0.05 -3.97
CA ARG A 158 -2.42 1.02 -5.08
C ARG A 158 -1.63 0.43 -6.23
N GLY A 159 -0.65 -0.42 -5.95
CA GLY A 159 0.15 -1.09 -6.98
C GLY A 159 -0.63 -2.09 -7.82
N TYR A 160 -1.69 -2.71 -7.26
CA TYR A 160 -2.64 -3.52 -8.04
C TYR A 160 -3.41 -2.66 -9.04
N VAL A 161 -3.87 -1.48 -8.65
CA VAL A 161 -4.56 -0.55 -9.54
C VAL A 161 -3.66 -0.16 -10.71
N LEU A 162 -2.42 0.23 -10.43
CA LEU A 162 -1.41 0.53 -11.46
C LEU A 162 -1.22 -0.64 -12.42
N ARG A 163 -0.99 -1.83 -11.89
CA ARG A 163 -0.82 -3.06 -12.70
C ARG A 163 -2.03 -3.33 -13.58
N ARG A 164 -3.24 -3.17 -13.04
CA ARG A 164 -4.50 -3.35 -13.78
C ARG A 164 -4.61 -2.39 -14.96
N LEU A 165 -4.35 -1.09 -14.75
CA LEU A 165 -4.39 -0.08 -15.80
C LEU A 165 -3.36 -0.36 -16.89
N LEU A 166 -2.13 -0.70 -16.51
CA LEU A 166 -1.06 -1.01 -17.46
C LEU A 166 -1.39 -2.23 -18.32
N ARG A 167 -1.84 -3.32 -17.70
CA ARG A 167 -2.21 -4.55 -18.40
C ARG A 167 -3.43 -4.37 -19.29
N ARG A 168 -4.40 -3.55 -18.86
CA ARG A 168 -5.55 -3.20 -19.70
C ARG A 168 -5.11 -2.40 -20.92
N ALA A 169 -4.23 -1.42 -20.78
CA ALA A 169 -3.66 -0.69 -21.90
C ALA A 169 -2.87 -1.60 -22.86
N ALA A 170 -2.06 -2.54 -22.33
CA ALA A 170 -1.33 -3.51 -23.17
C ALA A 170 -2.27 -4.42 -23.97
N ARG A 171 -3.39 -4.91 -23.36
CA ARG A 171 -4.41 -5.67 -24.09
C ARG A 171 -5.03 -4.85 -25.22
N HIS A 172 -5.43 -3.61 -24.94
CA HIS A 172 -6.01 -2.75 -25.98
C HIS A 172 -5.03 -2.47 -27.12
N GLY A 173 -3.72 -2.43 -26.84
CA GLY A 173 -2.69 -2.43 -27.88
C GLY A 173 -2.75 -3.66 -28.78
N ARG A 174 -2.93 -4.87 -28.18
CA ARG A 174 -3.12 -6.10 -28.96
C ARG A 174 -4.38 -6.05 -29.83
N LEU A 175 -5.48 -5.50 -29.32
CA LEU A 175 -6.73 -5.31 -30.12
C LEU A 175 -6.52 -4.35 -31.30
N LEU A 176 -5.63 -3.37 -31.18
CA LEU A 176 -5.23 -2.48 -32.27
C LEU A 176 -4.16 -3.07 -33.21
N GLY A 177 -3.69 -4.31 -32.95
CA GLY A 177 -2.68 -4.99 -33.77
C GLY A 177 -1.23 -4.72 -33.37
N ILE A 178 -0.96 -4.00 -32.28
CA ILE A 178 0.42 -3.74 -31.81
C ILE A 178 0.94 -5.01 -31.12
N GLN A 179 1.98 -5.62 -31.69
CA GLN A 179 2.56 -6.87 -31.17
C GLN A 179 3.73 -6.64 -30.20
N ASP A 180 4.51 -5.60 -30.44
CA ASP A 180 5.69 -5.27 -29.64
C ASP A 180 5.36 -4.43 -28.41
N LYS A 181 6.34 -4.25 -27.51
CA LYS A 181 6.25 -3.30 -26.40
C LYS A 181 6.12 -1.87 -26.94
N PHE A 182 5.15 -1.14 -26.43
CA PHE A 182 4.84 0.21 -26.90
C PHE A 182 4.53 1.20 -25.79
N LEU A 183 4.13 0.74 -24.61
CA LEU A 183 3.70 1.60 -23.50
C LEU A 183 4.83 2.50 -22.98
N SER A 184 6.06 1.99 -22.93
CA SER A 184 7.22 2.80 -22.54
C SER A 184 7.49 3.96 -23.50
N LYS A 185 7.28 3.77 -24.82
CA LYS A 185 7.39 4.84 -25.82
C LYS A 185 6.28 5.89 -25.67
N LEU A 186 5.06 5.45 -25.35
CA LEU A 186 3.95 6.37 -25.06
C LEU A 186 4.19 7.15 -23.76
N CYS A 187 4.78 6.52 -22.75
CA CYS A 187 5.21 7.17 -21.52
C CYS A 187 6.14 8.36 -21.80
N GLU A 188 7.08 8.24 -22.73
CA GLU A 188 7.93 9.36 -23.13
C GLU A 188 7.13 10.54 -23.70
N THR A 189 6.05 10.26 -24.43
CA THR A 189 5.13 11.30 -24.95
C THR A 189 4.37 12.00 -23.80
N VAL A 190 3.97 11.25 -22.77
CA VAL A 190 3.34 11.82 -21.57
C VAL A 190 4.31 12.74 -20.83
N ILE A 191 5.55 12.28 -20.63
CA ILE A 191 6.59 13.06 -19.94
C ILE A 191 6.87 14.35 -20.71
N GLU A 192 7.09 14.27 -22.01
CA GLU A 192 7.36 15.44 -22.86
C GLU A 192 6.24 16.47 -22.80
N GLY A 193 4.99 16.03 -22.83
CA GLY A 193 3.81 16.91 -22.75
C GLY A 193 3.51 17.48 -21.36
N SER A 194 4.16 16.96 -20.29
CA SER A 194 3.82 17.30 -18.90
C SER A 194 4.99 17.88 -18.10
N LYS A 195 6.24 17.74 -18.56
CA LYS A 195 7.46 18.11 -17.82
C LYS A 195 7.55 19.58 -17.39
N ASP A 196 6.91 20.49 -18.11
CA ASP A 196 6.93 21.92 -17.76
C ASP A 196 6.13 22.20 -16.48
N GLY A 197 5.06 21.46 -16.25
CA GLY A 197 4.26 21.53 -15.02
C GLY A 197 4.70 20.55 -13.94
N TYR A 198 5.39 19.47 -14.33
CA TYR A 198 5.82 18.34 -13.48
C TYR A 198 7.24 17.93 -13.81
N PRO A 199 8.26 18.73 -13.44
CA PRO A 199 9.66 18.50 -13.79
C PRO A 199 10.21 17.16 -13.27
N GLU A 200 9.66 16.64 -12.17
CA GLU A 200 9.99 15.33 -11.62
C GLU A 200 9.75 14.17 -12.59
N LEU A 201 8.89 14.32 -13.58
CA LEU A 201 8.69 13.31 -14.63
C LEU A 201 9.93 13.16 -15.50
N GLU A 202 10.57 14.26 -15.86
CA GLU A 202 11.83 14.22 -16.65
C GLU A 202 12.99 13.72 -15.79
N GLU A 203 13.07 14.14 -14.52
CA GLU A 203 14.11 13.66 -13.59
C GLU A 203 14.07 12.14 -13.39
N LYS A 204 12.85 11.56 -13.36
CA LYS A 204 12.63 10.12 -13.15
C LYS A 204 12.37 9.34 -14.44
N LYS A 205 12.54 9.93 -15.60
CA LYS A 205 12.18 9.36 -16.91
C LYS A 205 12.71 7.93 -17.12
N GLU A 206 14.00 7.71 -16.88
CA GLU A 206 14.62 6.38 -17.04
C GLU A 206 13.98 5.35 -16.11
N PHE A 207 13.68 5.73 -14.88
CA PHE A 207 13.03 4.87 -13.91
C PHE A 207 11.60 4.53 -14.35
N ILE A 208 10.78 5.53 -14.71
CA ILE A 208 9.38 5.37 -15.09
C ILE A 208 9.27 4.46 -16.33
N THR A 209 10.05 4.77 -17.37
CA THR A 209 10.04 3.99 -18.62
C THR A 209 10.49 2.55 -18.39
N LYS A 210 11.47 2.32 -17.50
CA LYS A 210 11.93 0.98 -17.16
C LYS A 210 10.86 0.17 -16.44
N VAL A 211 10.21 0.74 -15.41
CA VAL A 211 9.12 0.06 -14.66
C VAL A 211 7.98 -0.34 -15.60
N ILE A 212 7.55 0.57 -16.46
CA ILE A 212 6.47 0.33 -17.42
C ILE A 212 6.88 -0.78 -18.40
N SER A 213 8.08 -0.69 -18.99
CA SER A 213 8.60 -1.66 -19.96
C SER A 213 8.72 -3.07 -19.39
N GLU A 214 9.21 -3.20 -18.14
CA GLU A 214 9.36 -4.49 -17.45
C GLU A 214 8.01 -5.14 -17.12
N GLU A 215 7.03 -4.37 -16.65
CA GLU A 215 5.69 -4.92 -16.35
C GLU A 215 4.93 -5.29 -17.64
N GLU A 216 5.07 -4.47 -18.70
CA GLU A 216 4.52 -4.78 -20.02
C GLU A 216 5.14 -6.06 -20.59
N GLU A 217 6.47 -6.25 -20.48
CA GLU A 217 7.14 -7.45 -20.93
C GLU A 217 6.70 -8.70 -20.16
N LYS A 218 6.59 -8.59 -18.83
CA LYS A 218 6.08 -9.70 -18.00
C LYS A 218 4.68 -10.10 -18.42
N PHE A 219 3.82 -9.13 -18.69
CA PHE A 219 2.46 -9.39 -19.10
C PHE A 219 2.41 -9.96 -20.53
N ASN A 220 3.19 -9.43 -21.46
CA ASN A 220 3.25 -9.92 -22.83
C ASN A 220 3.69 -11.39 -22.94
N LYS A 221 4.53 -11.87 -22.00
CA LYS A 221 4.91 -13.30 -21.93
C LYS A 221 3.74 -14.23 -21.55
N THR A 222 2.75 -13.72 -20.86
CA THR A 222 1.64 -14.52 -20.32
C THR A 222 0.30 -14.22 -21.00
N ILE A 223 0.14 -13.06 -21.65
CA ILE A 223 -1.14 -12.64 -22.23
C ILE A 223 -1.64 -13.59 -23.32
N ASP A 224 -0.77 -13.98 -24.25
CA ASP A 224 -1.18 -14.83 -25.39
C ASP A 224 -1.61 -16.21 -24.90
N GLN A 225 -0.90 -16.77 -23.92
CA GLN A 225 -1.26 -18.03 -23.28
C GLN A 225 -2.56 -17.90 -22.48
N GLY A 226 -2.72 -16.82 -21.71
CA GLY A 226 -3.93 -16.56 -20.94
C GLY A 226 -5.17 -16.38 -21.83
N LEU A 227 -5.05 -15.64 -22.95
CA LEU A 227 -6.12 -15.47 -23.93
C LEU A 227 -6.49 -16.80 -24.62
N SER A 228 -5.51 -17.65 -24.95
CA SER A 228 -5.76 -18.99 -25.51
C SER A 228 -6.54 -19.85 -24.53
N ILE A 229 -6.15 -19.86 -23.24
CA ILE A 229 -6.83 -20.65 -22.21
C ILE A 229 -8.24 -20.11 -21.95
N LEU A 230 -8.41 -18.79 -21.93
CA LEU A 230 -9.74 -18.19 -21.78
C LEU A 230 -10.64 -18.56 -22.95
N ALA A 231 -10.13 -18.56 -24.18
CA ALA A 231 -10.89 -19.02 -25.37
C ALA A 231 -11.29 -20.49 -25.29
N ASP A 232 -10.42 -21.37 -24.77
CA ASP A 232 -10.76 -22.78 -24.52
C ASP A 232 -11.86 -22.91 -23.45
N MET A 233 -11.79 -22.12 -22.37
CA MET A 233 -12.83 -22.07 -21.33
C MET A 233 -14.18 -21.58 -21.89
N GLU A 234 -14.16 -20.52 -22.69
CA GLU A 234 -15.36 -20.00 -23.37
C GLU A 234 -16.03 -21.08 -24.25
N LYS A 235 -15.23 -21.78 -25.06
CA LYS A 235 -15.73 -22.87 -25.90
C LYS A 235 -16.32 -24.01 -25.04
N ALA A 236 -15.70 -24.37 -23.94
CA ALA A 236 -16.25 -25.36 -23.03
C ALA A 236 -17.57 -24.91 -22.38
N LEU A 237 -17.73 -23.61 -22.10
CA LEU A 237 -19.00 -23.05 -21.61
C LEU A 237 -20.10 -23.11 -22.69
N GLU A 238 -19.77 -22.76 -23.93
CA GLU A 238 -20.71 -22.85 -25.07
C GLU A 238 -21.20 -24.29 -25.29
N GLU A 239 -20.29 -25.28 -25.26
CA GLU A 239 -20.64 -26.70 -25.40
C GLU A 239 -21.55 -27.20 -24.27
N GLN A 240 -21.45 -26.59 -23.07
CA GLN A 240 -22.29 -26.91 -21.91
C GLN A 240 -23.54 -26.04 -21.80
N ASN A 241 -23.79 -25.13 -22.74
CA ASN A 241 -24.85 -24.10 -22.67
C ASN A 241 -24.83 -23.31 -21.36
N LYS A 242 -23.63 -22.98 -20.86
CA LYS A 242 -23.40 -22.15 -19.66
C LYS A 242 -22.91 -20.77 -20.08
N ASN A 243 -23.27 -19.78 -19.28
CA ASN A 243 -22.85 -18.39 -19.47
C ASN A 243 -22.17 -17.80 -18.23
N VAL A 244 -21.68 -18.65 -17.32
CA VAL A 244 -20.96 -18.25 -16.11
C VAL A 244 -19.66 -19.02 -16.03
N LEU A 245 -18.53 -18.32 -16.04
CA LEU A 245 -17.22 -18.90 -15.79
C LEU A 245 -17.05 -19.16 -14.28
N SER A 246 -16.56 -20.36 -13.93
CA SER A 246 -16.41 -20.75 -12.54
C SER A 246 -15.40 -19.87 -11.79
N GLY A 247 -15.59 -19.70 -10.48
CA GLY A 247 -14.65 -18.98 -9.62
C GLY A 247 -13.25 -19.60 -9.61
N GLU A 248 -13.14 -20.94 -9.70
CA GLU A 248 -11.88 -21.69 -9.79
C GLU A 248 -11.13 -21.41 -11.09
N ASP A 249 -11.80 -21.40 -12.23
CA ASP A 249 -11.19 -21.10 -13.52
C ASP A 249 -10.77 -19.62 -13.60
N THR A 250 -11.62 -18.73 -13.08
CA THR A 250 -11.30 -17.31 -12.96
C THR A 250 -10.08 -17.09 -12.07
N PHE A 251 -10.01 -17.78 -10.94
CA PHE A 251 -8.85 -17.73 -10.03
C PHE A 251 -7.58 -18.28 -10.68
N LYS A 252 -7.67 -19.34 -11.46
CA LYS A 252 -6.55 -19.92 -12.21
C LYS A 252 -5.97 -18.93 -13.21
N LEU A 253 -6.84 -18.20 -13.95
CA LEU A 253 -6.40 -17.12 -14.85
C LEU A 253 -5.68 -16.01 -14.09
N TYR A 254 -6.18 -15.62 -12.93
CA TYR A 254 -5.59 -14.59 -12.09
C TYR A 254 -4.24 -15.03 -11.48
N ASP A 255 -4.20 -16.18 -10.82
CA ASP A 255 -3.05 -16.63 -10.03
C ASP A 255 -1.90 -17.15 -10.89
N THR A 256 -2.23 -17.95 -11.92
CA THR A 256 -1.22 -18.63 -12.75
C THR A 256 -0.78 -17.79 -13.94
N TYR A 257 -1.70 -17.08 -14.58
CA TYR A 257 -1.42 -16.35 -15.83
C TYR A 257 -1.38 -14.83 -15.63
N GLY A 258 -1.64 -14.37 -14.42
CA GLY A 258 -1.58 -12.95 -14.09
C GLY A 258 -2.64 -12.10 -14.78
N PHE A 259 -3.78 -12.69 -15.14
CA PHE A 259 -4.93 -11.98 -15.71
C PHE A 259 -5.70 -11.31 -14.57
N PRO A 260 -5.75 -9.97 -14.51
CA PRO A 260 -6.62 -9.30 -13.55
C PRO A 260 -8.08 -9.72 -13.76
N ILE A 261 -8.81 -9.93 -12.66
CA ILE A 261 -10.21 -10.35 -12.71
C ILE A 261 -11.06 -9.39 -13.56
N ASP A 262 -10.82 -8.08 -13.46
CA ASP A 262 -11.53 -7.06 -14.23
C ASP A 262 -11.28 -7.21 -15.74
N LEU A 263 -10.06 -7.62 -16.13
CA LEU A 263 -9.73 -7.90 -17.52
C LEU A 263 -10.47 -9.15 -18.04
N THR A 264 -10.54 -10.20 -17.21
CA THR A 264 -11.32 -11.40 -17.52
C THR A 264 -12.80 -11.07 -17.69
N LYS A 265 -13.38 -10.26 -16.78
CA LYS A 265 -14.77 -9.77 -16.90
C LYS A 265 -15.00 -9.03 -18.20
N GLU A 266 -14.17 -8.04 -18.51
CA GLU A 266 -14.30 -7.22 -19.72
C GLU A 266 -14.30 -8.07 -21.00
N ILE A 267 -13.44 -9.09 -21.07
CA ILE A 267 -13.39 -9.99 -22.23
C ILE A 267 -14.66 -10.85 -22.34
N LEU A 268 -15.13 -11.37 -21.21
CA LEU A 268 -16.31 -12.24 -21.18
C LEU A 268 -17.62 -11.48 -21.40
N GLU A 269 -17.72 -10.23 -20.90
CA GLU A 269 -18.89 -9.36 -21.12
C GLU A 269 -19.13 -9.06 -22.60
N GLU A 270 -18.06 -8.95 -23.42
CA GLU A 270 -18.18 -8.81 -24.87
C GLU A 270 -18.96 -9.97 -25.51
N LYS A 271 -19.05 -11.12 -24.82
CA LYS A 271 -19.74 -12.35 -25.25
C LYS A 271 -20.97 -12.70 -24.40
N ASN A 272 -21.40 -11.79 -23.51
CA ASN A 272 -22.51 -12.01 -22.58
C ASN A 272 -22.25 -13.18 -21.60
N ILE A 273 -20.99 -13.43 -21.24
CA ILE A 273 -20.59 -14.38 -20.22
C ILE A 273 -20.24 -13.61 -18.94
N THR A 274 -20.67 -14.10 -17.79
CA THR A 274 -20.35 -13.55 -16.47
C THR A 274 -19.37 -14.45 -15.72
N ILE A 275 -18.88 -14.01 -14.58
CA ILE A 275 -18.01 -14.82 -13.71
C ILE A 275 -18.69 -15.10 -12.36
N ASP A 276 -18.32 -16.20 -11.72
CA ASP A 276 -18.67 -16.52 -10.33
C ASP A 276 -17.71 -15.78 -9.38
N GLU A 277 -18.12 -14.56 -8.95
CA GLU A 277 -17.33 -13.70 -8.06
C GLU A 277 -17.20 -14.25 -6.65
N GLU A 278 -18.25 -14.95 -6.17
CA GLU A 278 -18.24 -15.56 -4.83
C GLU A 278 -17.23 -16.72 -4.79
N GLY A 279 -17.26 -17.58 -5.80
CA GLY A 279 -16.29 -18.67 -5.95
C GLY A 279 -14.86 -18.17 -6.11
N PHE A 280 -14.63 -17.10 -6.88
CA PHE A 280 -13.32 -16.46 -6.98
C PHE A 280 -12.84 -15.92 -5.63
N SER A 281 -13.70 -15.20 -4.90
CA SER A 281 -13.38 -14.64 -3.59
C SER A 281 -13.03 -15.73 -2.58
N LYS A 282 -13.72 -16.87 -2.63
CA LYS A 282 -13.42 -18.04 -1.82
C LYS A 282 -12.03 -18.59 -2.11
N CYS A 283 -11.67 -18.80 -3.38
CA CYS A 283 -10.34 -19.28 -3.78
C CYS A 283 -9.23 -18.31 -3.34
N MET A 284 -9.45 -16.99 -3.47
CA MET A 284 -8.54 -15.95 -2.99
C MET A 284 -8.31 -16.03 -1.47
N ASN A 285 -9.39 -16.22 -0.70
CA ASN A 285 -9.29 -16.33 0.76
C ASN A 285 -8.57 -17.62 1.17
N GLU A 286 -8.86 -18.74 0.52
CA GLU A 286 -8.16 -20.02 0.77
C GLU A 286 -6.65 -19.88 0.50
N GLN A 287 -6.26 -19.20 -0.57
CA GLN A 287 -4.85 -18.93 -0.86
C GLN A 287 -4.20 -18.04 0.22
N ARG A 288 -4.90 -16.97 0.63
CA ARG A 288 -4.44 -16.09 1.73
C ARG A 288 -4.27 -16.84 3.04
N GLU A 289 -5.20 -17.73 3.36
CA GLU A 289 -5.08 -18.59 4.55
C GLU A 289 -3.92 -19.57 4.46
N LYS A 290 -3.72 -20.21 3.29
CA LYS A 290 -2.55 -21.09 3.06
C LYS A 290 -1.25 -20.32 3.21
N ALA A 291 -1.18 -19.10 2.66
CA ALA A 291 -0.02 -18.21 2.81
C ALA A 291 0.18 -17.75 4.26
N ARG A 292 -0.91 -17.48 5.01
CA ARG A 292 -0.85 -17.17 6.46
C ARG A 292 -0.38 -18.38 7.28
N LYS A 293 -0.89 -19.57 7.00
CA LYS A 293 -0.49 -20.83 7.69
C LYS A 293 0.96 -21.23 7.37
N ALA A 294 1.45 -20.92 6.18
CA ALA A 294 2.85 -21.13 5.79
C ALA A 294 3.82 -20.13 6.44
N ARG A 295 3.33 -18.95 6.79
CA ARG A 295 4.05 -18.01 7.68
C ARG A 295 3.83 -18.51 9.10
N LYS A 296 4.86 -19.11 9.72
CA LYS A 296 4.84 -19.36 11.17
C LYS A 296 4.42 -18.09 11.86
N VAL A 297 3.35 -18.20 12.65
CA VAL A 297 2.61 -17.11 13.30
C VAL A 297 3.54 -16.14 14.00
N SER A 298 3.64 -14.93 13.49
CA SER A 298 3.87 -13.76 14.33
C SER A 298 2.48 -13.14 14.55
N ASN A 299 1.97 -13.25 15.76
CA ASN A 299 0.72 -12.62 16.18
C ASN A 299 0.88 -11.09 16.15
N TYR A 300 0.62 -10.50 15.00
CA TYR A 300 0.48 -9.06 14.88
C TYR A 300 -0.98 -8.75 14.56
N MET A 301 -1.69 -8.24 15.58
CA MET A 301 -3.05 -7.67 15.54
C MET A 301 -4.13 -8.49 14.78
N GLY A 302 -4.62 -9.55 15.38
CA GLY A 302 -5.90 -10.19 15.05
C GLY A 302 -7.02 -9.66 15.94
N ALA A 303 -8.16 -9.39 15.36
CA ALA A 303 -9.30 -8.70 15.96
C ALA A 303 -10.23 -9.62 16.80
N ASP A 304 -9.67 -10.43 17.70
CA ASP A 304 -10.48 -11.09 18.73
C ASP A 304 -10.16 -10.46 20.09
N ALA A 305 -11.18 -10.18 20.89
CA ALA A 305 -11.02 -9.70 22.26
C ALA A 305 -10.11 -10.69 23.02
N THR A 306 -9.02 -10.18 23.54
CA THR A 306 -8.05 -10.98 24.30
C THR A 306 -8.12 -10.55 25.77
N VAL A 307 -7.62 -11.39 26.68
CA VAL A 307 -7.47 -11.04 28.10
C VAL A 307 -6.77 -9.70 28.32
N TYR A 308 -5.94 -9.26 27.37
CA TYR A 308 -5.24 -7.96 27.44
C TYR A 308 -6.16 -6.74 27.28
N ASP A 309 -7.36 -6.89 26.73
CA ASP A 309 -8.35 -5.81 26.60
C ASP A 309 -9.05 -5.50 27.94
N GLU A 310 -8.96 -6.40 28.93
CA GLU A 310 -9.47 -6.23 30.30
C GLU A 310 -8.50 -5.44 31.21
N ILE A 311 -7.26 -5.25 30.76
CA ILE A 311 -6.21 -4.57 31.54
C ILE A 311 -6.47 -3.06 31.52
N ASP A 312 -6.41 -2.44 32.71
CA ASP A 312 -6.57 -0.99 32.88
C ASP A 312 -5.74 -0.20 31.82
N PRO A 313 -6.38 0.65 31.02
CA PRO A 313 -5.71 1.48 30.02
C PRO A 313 -4.62 2.41 30.60
N ALA A 314 -4.71 2.76 31.87
CA ALA A 314 -3.72 3.62 32.56
C ALA A 314 -2.37 2.92 32.81
N ILE A 315 -2.33 1.58 32.77
CA ILE A 315 -1.09 0.83 32.95
C ILE A 315 -0.26 0.93 31.68
N THR A 316 1.02 1.27 31.84
CA THR A 316 2.02 1.36 30.76
C THR A 316 3.30 0.67 31.21
N SER A 317 4.19 0.34 30.26
CA SER A 317 5.54 -0.17 30.52
C SER A 317 6.56 0.74 29.85
N GLU A 318 7.60 1.13 30.58
CA GLU A 318 8.73 1.89 30.03
C GLU A 318 9.84 0.92 29.58
N PHE A 319 10.30 1.05 28.34
CA PHE A 319 11.42 0.27 27.83
C PHE A 319 12.75 0.98 28.15
N VAL A 320 13.58 0.34 28.96
CA VAL A 320 14.87 0.86 29.41
C VAL A 320 16.06 -0.03 29.01
N GLY A 321 15.85 -0.91 28.02
CA GLY A 321 16.78 -1.98 27.66
C GLY A 321 17.69 -1.69 26.47
N TYR A 322 17.92 -0.42 26.09
CA TYR A 322 18.91 -0.12 25.06
C TYR A 322 20.35 -0.34 25.53
N ASP A 323 20.66 0.06 26.77
CA ASP A 323 22.03 0.08 27.31
C ASP A 323 22.24 -0.95 28.43
N LYS A 324 21.19 -1.67 28.83
CA LYS A 324 21.25 -2.66 29.91
C LYS A 324 20.41 -3.89 29.63
N LEU A 325 20.86 -5.04 30.12
CA LEU A 325 20.20 -6.35 29.95
C LEU A 325 19.58 -6.86 31.24
N LYS A 326 19.71 -6.12 32.34
CA LYS A 326 19.17 -6.48 33.65
C LYS A 326 18.57 -5.24 34.32
N ASN A 327 17.39 -5.41 34.94
CA ASN A 327 16.73 -4.37 35.75
C ASN A 327 15.87 -5.00 36.83
N ASP A 328 15.71 -4.29 37.94
CA ASP A 328 14.70 -4.61 38.95
C ASP A 328 13.44 -3.81 38.64
N SER A 329 12.28 -4.43 38.69
CA SER A 329 11.02 -3.83 38.30
C SER A 329 9.86 -4.35 39.15
N LYS A 330 8.74 -3.64 39.12
CA LYS A 330 7.53 -4.04 39.82
C LYS A 330 6.54 -4.70 38.86
N VAL A 331 6.02 -5.86 39.26
CA VAL A 331 4.95 -6.54 38.53
C VAL A 331 3.65 -5.73 38.67
N THR A 332 3.10 -5.30 37.54
CA THR A 332 1.85 -4.51 37.50
C THR A 332 0.63 -5.37 37.21
N VAL A 333 0.76 -6.35 36.30
CA VAL A 333 -0.32 -7.25 35.90
C VAL A 333 0.25 -8.63 35.58
N LEU A 334 -0.54 -9.65 35.92
CA LEU A 334 -0.34 -11.04 35.52
C LEU A 334 -1.58 -11.55 34.81
N THR A 335 -1.39 -12.31 33.74
CA THR A 335 -2.51 -12.97 33.05
C THR A 335 -2.16 -14.42 32.77
N THR A 336 -3.17 -15.30 32.74
CA THR A 336 -3.13 -16.57 32.00
C THR A 336 -3.52 -16.31 30.53
N GLU A 337 -3.82 -17.35 29.76
CA GLU A 337 -4.36 -17.20 28.39
C GLU A 337 -5.80 -16.65 28.40
N GLU A 338 -6.54 -16.84 29.51
CA GLU A 338 -7.98 -16.58 29.60
C GLU A 338 -8.32 -15.42 30.56
N ASP A 339 -7.58 -15.26 31.68
CA ASP A 339 -7.94 -14.35 32.77
C ASP A 339 -6.78 -13.50 33.26
N VAL A 340 -7.10 -12.31 33.82
CA VAL A 340 -6.20 -11.52 34.65
C VAL A 340 -6.16 -12.15 36.04
N VAL A 341 -4.96 -12.44 36.58
CA VAL A 341 -4.78 -13.19 37.83
C VAL A 341 -3.89 -12.43 38.82
N GLU A 342 -4.05 -12.74 40.11
CA GLU A 342 -3.23 -12.16 41.19
C GLU A 342 -1.84 -12.83 41.32
N ALA A 343 -1.69 -14.06 40.86
CA ALA A 343 -0.45 -14.82 40.94
C ALA A 343 -0.34 -15.86 39.82
N LEU A 344 0.88 -16.14 39.39
CA LEU A 344 1.23 -17.31 38.55
C LEU A 344 2.09 -18.27 39.38
N SER A 345 1.77 -19.55 39.32
CA SER A 345 2.43 -20.65 40.04
C SER A 345 3.19 -21.57 39.11
N GLU A 346 4.09 -22.39 39.65
CA GLU A 346 4.89 -23.33 38.88
C GLU A 346 4.06 -24.16 37.89
N GLY A 347 4.46 -24.16 36.63
CA GLY A 347 3.78 -24.80 35.50
C GLY A 347 2.77 -23.90 34.77
N ASP A 348 2.34 -22.78 35.34
CA ASP A 348 1.42 -21.88 34.71
C ASP A 348 2.05 -21.17 33.52
N LYS A 349 1.33 -21.15 32.40
CA LYS A 349 1.63 -20.29 31.24
C LYS A 349 0.89 -18.99 31.39
N GLY A 350 1.57 -17.89 31.05
CA GLY A 350 0.91 -16.60 31.17
C GLY A 350 1.77 -15.44 30.67
N THR A 351 1.35 -14.24 31.02
CA THR A 351 2.04 -13.01 30.67
C THR A 351 2.28 -12.17 31.92
N ILE A 352 3.52 -11.72 32.09
CA ILE A 352 3.91 -10.76 33.14
C ILE A 352 4.07 -9.39 32.50
N ILE A 353 3.42 -8.38 33.07
CA ILE A 353 3.57 -6.97 32.70
C ILE A 353 4.21 -6.26 33.89
N VAL A 354 5.23 -5.44 33.62
CA VAL A 354 5.97 -4.66 34.62
C VAL A 354 5.96 -3.18 34.27
N ASP A 355 6.29 -2.32 35.25
CA ASP A 355 6.37 -0.87 35.05
C ASP A 355 7.55 -0.46 34.16
N GLU A 356 8.76 -1.01 34.40
CA GLU A 356 9.94 -0.80 33.58
C GLU A 356 10.49 -2.14 33.07
N THR A 357 10.87 -2.21 31.79
CA THR A 357 11.43 -3.45 31.23
C THR A 357 12.68 -3.23 30.39
N VAL A 358 13.61 -4.19 30.48
CA VAL A 358 14.79 -4.32 29.62
C VAL A 358 14.55 -5.22 28.42
N PHE A 359 13.39 -5.88 28.36
CA PHE A 359 13.03 -6.76 27.26
C PHE A 359 12.44 -5.98 26.10
N TYR A 360 13.06 -6.07 24.93
CA TYR A 360 12.55 -5.48 23.70
C TYR A 360 11.32 -6.26 23.22
N ALA A 361 10.23 -5.58 23.02
CA ALA A 361 9.01 -6.19 22.47
C ALA A 361 9.08 -6.29 20.94
N THR A 362 8.52 -7.36 20.38
CA THR A 362 8.40 -7.55 18.92
C THR A 362 7.83 -6.30 18.24
N MET A 363 8.65 -5.63 17.44
CA MET A 363 8.29 -4.39 16.75
C MET A 363 9.27 -4.12 15.60
N GLY A 364 8.80 -3.49 14.50
CA GLY A 364 9.65 -3.07 13.39
C GLY A 364 10.36 -4.21 12.65
N GLY A 365 9.84 -5.43 12.75
CA GLY A 365 10.45 -6.62 12.15
C GLY A 365 11.46 -7.34 13.04
N GLN A 366 11.86 -6.77 14.18
CA GLN A 366 12.72 -7.45 15.16
C GLN A 366 11.87 -8.31 16.09
N GLU A 367 12.28 -9.56 16.33
CA GLU A 367 11.67 -10.44 17.33
C GLU A 367 11.89 -9.94 18.75
N GLY A 368 10.93 -10.26 19.62
CA GLY A 368 10.98 -9.93 21.04
C GLY A 368 12.03 -10.76 21.79
N ASP A 369 12.59 -10.15 22.80
CA ASP A 369 13.60 -10.80 23.65
C ASP A 369 13.04 -12.00 24.41
N LYS A 370 13.98 -12.85 24.80
CA LYS A 370 13.83 -13.99 25.69
C LYS A 370 14.68 -13.81 26.94
N GLY A 371 14.40 -14.60 27.96
CA GLY A 371 15.18 -14.56 29.19
C GLY A 371 14.41 -15.04 30.40
N TYR A 372 14.67 -14.42 31.55
CA TYR A 372 14.07 -14.82 32.82
C TYR A 372 13.61 -13.61 33.63
N ILE A 373 12.50 -13.79 34.35
CA ILE A 373 12.00 -12.88 35.39
C ILE A 373 12.03 -13.67 36.69
N THR A 374 12.78 -13.15 37.70
CA THR A 374 13.00 -13.86 38.94
C THR A 374 12.58 -13.03 40.14
N SER A 375 12.06 -13.68 41.16
CA SER A 375 11.82 -13.13 42.48
C SER A 375 12.45 -14.07 43.53
N PRO A 376 12.50 -13.71 44.82
CA PRO A 376 12.94 -14.64 45.89
C PRO A 376 12.08 -15.91 45.97
N GLU A 377 10.81 -15.85 45.50
CA GLU A 377 9.82 -16.94 45.62
C GLU A 377 9.56 -17.66 44.30
N GLY A 378 10.04 -17.15 43.13
CA GLY A 378 9.70 -17.76 41.86
C GLY A 378 10.61 -17.37 40.71
N GLU A 379 10.52 -18.19 39.64
CA GLU A 379 11.26 -18.00 38.39
C GLU A 379 10.30 -18.20 37.21
N PHE A 380 10.21 -17.20 36.35
CA PHE A 380 9.43 -17.23 35.11
C PHE A 380 10.37 -17.16 33.90
N LYS A 381 10.24 -18.13 33.01
CA LYS A 381 10.98 -18.13 31.74
C LYS A 381 10.18 -17.39 30.69
N VAL A 382 10.78 -16.34 30.13
CA VAL A 382 10.20 -15.55 29.04
C VAL A 382 10.56 -16.20 27.71
N ASP A 383 9.58 -16.68 26.99
CA ASP A 383 9.72 -17.29 25.66
C ASP A 383 9.63 -16.24 24.54
N THR A 384 8.90 -15.15 24.73
CA THR A 384 8.84 -14.00 23.84
C THR A 384 8.32 -12.75 24.56
N THR A 385 8.61 -11.59 24.00
CA THR A 385 8.13 -10.29 24.50
C THR A 385 7.30 -9.60 23.43
N ILE A 386 6.09 -9.17 23.77
CA ILE A 386 5.11 -8.61 22.83
C ILE A 386 4.70 -7.20 23.23
N LYS A 387 4.38 -6.37 22.23
CA LYS A 387 3.81 -5.05 22.45
C LYS A 387 2.29 -5.16 22.50
N LEU A 388 1.68 -4.64 23.57
CA LEU A 388 0.24 -4.61 23.80
C LEU A 388 -0.31 -3.20 23.56
N LYS A 389 -1.63 -3.08 23.43
CA LYS A 389 -2.32 -1.78 23.31
C LYS A 389 -2.07 -0.90 24.53
N GLY A 390 -2.02 0.44 24.31
CA GLY A 390 -1.84 1.40 25.40
C GLY A 390 -0.43 1.47 25.99
N GLY A 391 0.61 1.08 25.22
CA GLY A 391 2.00 1.20 25.65
C GLY A 391 2.47 0.16 26.66
N LYS A 392 1.75 -0.95 26.79
CA LYS A 392 2.13 -2.07 27.68
C LYS A 392 3.10 -3.02 26.95
N ILE A 393 3.98 -3.65 27.71
CA ILE A 393 4.89 -4.70 27.22
C ILE A 393 4.61 -5.98 28.00
N GLY A 394 4.22 -7.04 27.29
CA GLY A 394 3.88 -8.34 27.86
C GLY A 394 5.04 -9.33 27.67
N HIS A 395 5.50 -9.93 28.76
CA HIS A 395 6.49 -10.99 28.80
C HIS A 395 5.74 -12.32 28.83
N VAL A 396 5.66 -13.00 27.69
CA VAL A 396 4.91 -14.26 27.52
C VAL A 396 5.83 -15.43 27.81
N GLY A 397 5.38 -16.38 28.64
CA GLY A 397 6.20 -17.52 28.99
C GLY A 397 5.55 -18.47 29.99
N VAL A 398 6.37 -19.10 30.83
CA VAL A 398 5.95 -20.13 31.79
C VAL A 398 6.67 -19.98 33.13
N MET A 399 5.94 -20.17 34.22
CA MET A 399 6.54 -20.29 35.56
C MET A 399 7.33 -21.61 35.66
N THR A 400 8.64 -21.49 35.83
CA THR A 400 9.53 -22.67 35.93
C THR A 400 9.71 -23.14 37.36
N LYS A 401 9.55 -22.24 38.35
CA LYS A 401 9.67 -22.54 39.77
C LYS A 401 8.83 -21.57 40.61
N GLY A 402 8.23 -22.06 41.66
CA GLY A 402 7.63 -21.26 42.72
C GLY A 402 6.42 -20.41 42.26
N MET A 403 6.39 -19.15 42.67
CA MET A 403 5.25 -18.26 42.41
C MET A 403 5.71 -16.80 42.27
N ILE A 404 5.05 -16.04 41.41
CA ILE A 404 5.15 -14.58 41.29
C ILE A 404 3.77 -13.97 41.42
N LYS A 405 3.64 -12.87 42.18
CA LYS A 405 2.38 -12.15 42.47
C LYS A 405 2.37 -10.75 41.87
N ALA A 406 1.19 -10.22 41.62
CA ALA A 406 1.01 -8.80 41.31
C ALA A 406 1.54 -7.95 42.46
N GLY A 407 2.32 -6.92 42.13
CA GLY A 407 2.96 -6.05 43.11
C GLY A 407 4.35 -6.51 43.58
N ASP A 408 4.79 -7.72 43.25
CA ASP A 408 6.14 -8.19 43.57
C ASP A 408 7.23 -7.37 42.88
N THR A 409 8.36 -7.24 43.57
CA THR A 409 9.58 -6.75 42.93
C THR A 409 10.33 -7.94 42.34
N VAL A 410 10.62 -7.84 41.05
CA VAL A 410 11.29 -8.90 40.28
C VAL A 410 12.51 -8.38 39.58
N THR A 411 13.49 -9.26 39.39
CA THR A 411 14.66 -8.99 38.55
C THR A 411 14.43 -9.55 37.16
N LEU A 412 14.50 -8.68 36.16
CA LEU A 412 14.46 -9.03 34.76
C LEU A 412 15.87 -9.29 34.24
N LEU A 413 16.05 -10.37 33.50
CA LEU A 413 17.35 -10.76 32.91
C LEU A 413 17.11 -11.22 31.46
N VAL A 414 17.54 -10.39 30.51
CA VAL A 414 17.50 -10.71 29.08
C VAL A 414 18.57 -11.72 28.74
N ASP A 415 18.25 -12.68 27.87
CA ASP A 415 19.25 -13.58 27.28
C ASP A 415 20.25 -12.75 26.45
N SER A 416 21.46 -12.63 26.94
CA SER A 416 22.49 -11.75 26.38
C SER A 416 22.99 -12.23 25.02
N GLU A 417 23.07 -13.54 24.78
CA GLU A 417 23.52 -14.10 23.52
C GLU A 417 22.45 -13.91 22.44
N TYR A 418 21.19 -14.24 22.79
CA TYR A 418 20.03 -14.00 21.91
C TYR A 418 19.92 -12.54 21.48
N ARG A 419 20.02 -11.59 22.44
CA ARG A 419 19.98 -10.15 22.16
C ARG A 419 21.16 -9.70 21.31
N ALA A 420 22.40 -10.13 21.63
CA ALA A 420 23.59 -9.73 20.90
C ALA A 420 23.54 -10.17 19.43
N ASP A 421 23.10 -11.40 19.15
CA ASP A 421 22.99 -11.89 17.78
C ASP A 421 21.85 -11.20 17.01
N THR A 422 20.72 -10.94 17.68
CA THR A 422 19.65 -10.11 17.11
C THR A 422 20.13 -8.70 16.76
N CYS A 423 20.90 -8.05 17.63
CA CYS A 423 21.50 -6.72 17.38
C CYS A 423 22.42 -6.71 16.15
N LYS A 424 23.27 -7.74 16.01
CA LYS A 424 24.14 -7.91 14.82
C LYS A 424 23.34 -7.99 13.55
N ASN A 425 22.32 -8.85 13.53
CA ASN A 425 21.44 -9.03 12.36
C ASN A 425 20.62 -7.77 12.06
N HIS A 426 20.17 -7.05 13.09
CA HIS A 426 19.45 -5.79 12.87
C HIS A 426 20.37 -4.71 12.29
N SER A 427 21.58 -4.53 12.82
CA SER A 427 22.55 -3.61 12.26
C SER A 427 22.96 -3.99 10.83
N ALA A 428 23.15 -5.28 10.56
CA ALA A 428 23.39 -5.78 9.20
C ALA A 428 22.24 -5.48 8.24
N THR A 429 21.00 -5.42 8.71
CA THR A 429 19.85 -5.04 7.89
C THR A 429 19.97 -3.61 7.35
N HIS A 430 20.43 -2.67 8.16
CA HIS A 430 20.69 -1.28 7.73
C HIS A 430 21.85 -1.21 6.73
N LEU A 431 22.92 -1.99 6.92
CA LEU A 431 24.01 -2.11 5.94
C LEU A 431 23.49 -2.66 4.61
N LEU A 432 22.66 -3.70 4.67
CA LEU A 432 22.05 -4.33 3.49
C LEU A 432 21.15 -3.36 2.74
N GLN A 433 20.28 -2.61 3.42
CA GLN A 433 19.41 -1.61 2.79
C GLN A 433 20.24 -0.56 2.05
N LYS A 434 21.27 -0.03 2.67
CA LYS A 434 22.15 0.97 2.05
C LYS A 434 22.93 0.39 0.87
N ALA A 435 23.47 -0.82 0.99
CA ALA A 435 24.17 -1.52 -0.09
C ALA A 435 23.26 -1.78 -1.31
N LEU A 436 22.03 -2.26 -1.07
CA LEU A 436 21.03 -2.45 -2.12
C LEU A 436 20.71 -1.14 -2.85
N ARG A 437 20.51 -0.04 -2.12
CA ARG A 437 20.28 1.28 -2.76
C ARG A 437 21.49 1.77 -3.53
N THR A 438 22.69 1.48 -3.06
CA THR A 438 23.94 1.86 -3.75
C THR A 438 24.11 1.11 -5.06
N VAL A 439 23.78 -0.18 -5.11
CA VAL A 439 23.97 -1.04 -6.28
C VAL A 439 22.81 -0.95 -7.26
N LEU A 440 21.56 -0.94 -6.75
CA LEU A 440 20.36 -1.04 -7.57
C LEU A 440 19.69 0.32 -7.83
N GLY A 441 19.92 1.31 -6.95
CA GLY A 441 19.37 2.65 -7.08
C GLY A 441 18.37 3.03 -5.99
N ASN A 442 18.01 4.33 -5.98
CA ASN A 442 17.18 4.94 -4.92
C ASN A 442 15.73 4.46 -4.86
N HIS A 443 15.25 3.73 -5.87
CA HIS A 443 13.91 3.12 -5.89
C HIS A 443 13.77 1.93 -4.93
N VAL A 444 14.88 1.41 -4.39
CA VAL A 444 14.85 0.36 -3.38
C VAL A 444 14.28 0.93 -2.09
N GLU A 445 13.10 0.43 -1.71
CA GLU A 445 12.39 0.78 -0.48
C GLU A 445 12.02 -0.49 0.28
N GLN A 446 12.10 -0.45 1.59
CA GLN A 446 11.68 -1.55 2.44
C GLN A 446 10.16 -1.79 2.31
N LYS A 447 9.76 -3.04 2.11
CA LYS A 447 8.37 -3.51 2.12
C LYS A 447 8.08 -4.47 3.26
N GLY A 448 9.12 -5.04 3.85
CA GLY A 448 9.04 -5.88 5.03
C GLY A 448 10.43 -6.13 5.58
N SER A 449 10.49 -6.45 6.87
CA SER A 449 11.71 -6.85 7.55
C SER A 449 11.40 -7.93 8.58
N TYR A 450 12.36 -8.81 8.81
CA TYR A 450 12.32 -9.78 9.89
C TYR A 450 13.74 -10.02 10.38
N VAL A 451 13.93 -9.93 11.69
CA VAL A 451 15.24 -10.07 12.32
C VAL A 451 15.12 -10.94 13.57
N ASP A 452 15.88 -12.01 13.62
CA ASP A 452 16.06 -12.89 14.76
C ASP A 452 17.58 -13.21 14.97
N PRO A 453 17.97 -14.00 15.97
CA PRO A 453 19.39 -14.34 16.18
C PRO A 453 20.04 -15.12 15.04
N GLU A 454 19.26 -15.87 14.27
CA GLU A 454 19.77 -16.78 13.24
C GLU A 454 19.88 -16.12 11.87
N ARG A 455 19.00 -15.15 11.58
CA ARG A 455 18.91 -14.54 10.26
C ARG A 455 18.22 -13.18 10.26
N LEU A 456 18.41 -12.48 9.15
CA LEU A 456 17.60 -11.36 8.73
C LEU A 456 16.88 -11.67 7.41
N ARG A 457 15.71 -11.07 7.22
CA ARG A 457 15.01 -11.00 5.93
C ARG A 457 14.68 -9.56 5.65
N PHE A 458 14.99 -9.11 4.44
CA PHE A 458 14.69 -7.77 4.00
C PHE A 458 13.93 -7.83 2.67
N ASP A 459 12.64 -7.50 2.70
CA ASP A 459 11.78 -7.46 1.52
C ASP A 459 11.80 -6.03 0.97
N PHE A 460 12.10 -5.87 -0.31
CA PHE A 460 12.28 -4.56 -0.91
C PHE A 460 11.69 -4.45 -2.32
N THR A 461 11.44 -3.21 -2.75
CA THR A 461 10.98 -2.93 -4.12
C THR A 461 12.11 -3.06 -5.11
N HIS A 462 11.91 -3.88 -6.12
CA HIS A 462 12.75 -3.94 -7.30
C HIS A 462 11.94 -4.49 -8.48
N PHE A 463 12.29 -4.11 -9.70
CA PHE A 463 11.50 -4.45 -10.88
C PHE A 463 11.89 -5.78 -11.53
N GLN A 464 13.05 -6.33 -11.19
CA GLN A 464 13.56 -7.60 -11.74
C GLN A 464 14.32 -8.41 -10.68
N SER A 465 14.66 -9.66 -10.98
CA SER A 465 15.57 -10.43 -10.14
C SER A 465 16.98 -9.84 -10.21
N MET A 466 17.67 -9.80 -9.07
CA MET A 466 19.06 -9.37 -9.03
C MET A 466 19.96 -10.33 -9.82
N THR A 467 20.92 -9.78 -10.52
CA THR A 467 21.98 -10.57 -11.19
C THR A 467 23.00 -11.09 -10.18
N ALA A 468 23.76 -12.11 -10.55
CA ALA A 468 24.83 -12.62 -9.70
C ALA A 468 25.90 -11.56 -9.39
N GLU A 469 26.16 -10.65 -10.33
CA GLU A 469 27.10 -9.54 -10.14
C GLU A 469 26.57 -8.50 -9.15
N GLU A 470 25.29 -8.16 -9.23
CA GLU A 470 24.64 -7.23 -8.29
C GLU A 470 24.63 -7.81 -6.89
N LEU A 471 24.25 -9.09 -6.75
CA LEU A 471 24.30 -9.81 -5.47
C LEU A 471 25.70 -9.79 -4.86
N LYS A 472 26.73 -10.08 -5.68
CA LYS A 472 28.12 -10.06 -5.22
C LYS A 472 28.56 -8.67 -4.77
N LYS A 473 28.20 -7.61 -5.50
CA LYS A 473 28.53 -6.23 -5.11
C LYS A 473 27.86 -5.84 -3.79
N VAL A 474 26.60 -6.22 -3.59
CA VAL A 474 25.89 -5.96 -2.32
C VAL A 474 26.56 -6.69 -1.17
N GLU A 475 26.89 -7.98 -1.34
CA GLU A 475 27.61 -8.77 -0.36
C GLU A 475 28.97 -8.16 0.00
N ASP A 476 29.74 -7.75 -1.00
CA ASP A 476 31.05 -7.16 -0.81
C ASP A 476 30.96 -5.84 0.01
N ILE A 477 30.00 -4.96 -0.33
CA ILE A 477 29.79 -3.71 0.41
C ILE A 477 29.42 -3.99 1.86
N VAL A 478 28.47 -4.90 2.12
CA VAL A 478 28.04 -5.25 3.48
C VAL A 478 29.21 -5.79 4.29
N ASN A 479 29.98 -6.74 3.74
CA ASN A 479 31.10 -7.36 4.42
C ASN A 479 32.25 -6.37 4.65
N GLU A 480 32.52 -5.48 3.70
CA GLU A 480 33.50 -4.39 3.87
C GLU A 480 33.14 -3.51 5.08
N LYS A 481 31.88 -3.07 5.18
CA LYS A 481 31.43 -2.24 6.30
C LYS A 481 31.44 -2.97 7.64
N ILE A 482 31.18 -4.28 7.66
CA ILE A 482 31.34 -5.10 8.87
C ILE A 482 32.81 -5.15 9.30
N VAL A 483 33.74 -5.36 8.36
CA VAL A 483 35.17 -5.43 8.66
C VAL A 483 35.73 -4.08 9.11
N GLU A 484 35.22 -2.96 8.58
CA GLU A 484 35.57 -1.61 9.06
C GLU A 484 35.19 -1.37 10.52
N ALA A 485 34.31 -2.18 11.11
CA ALA A 485 33.84 -2.09 12.49
C ALA A 485 33.37 -0.67 12.87
N ILE A 486 32.55 -0.08 11.99
CA ILE A 486 32.04 1.29 12.16
C ILE A 486 31.16 1.37 13.41
N PRO A 487 31.35 2.36 14.29
CA PRO A 487 30.49 2.56 15.45
C PRO A 487 29.05 2.84 15.04
N VAL A 488 28.11 2.20 15.73
CA VAL A 488 26.67 2.47 15.56
C VAL A 488 26.23 3.45 16.64
N GLU A 489 25.90 4.67 16.22
CA GLU A 489 25.46 5.73 17.13
C GLU A 489 23.95 5.91 17.07
N THR A 490 23.34 6.19 18.20
CA THR A 490 21.93 6.49 18.30
C THR A 490 21.71 7.92 18.78
N LYS A 491 20.83 8.66 18.11
CA LYS A 491 20.49 10.04 18.46
C LYS A 491 18.96 10.20 18.50
N ILE A 492 18.47 10.84 19.57
CA ILE A 492 17.07 11.24 19.67
C ILE A 492 16.98 12.70 19.27
N MET A 493 16.13 13.02 18.30
CA MET A 493 15.96 14.37 17.77
C MET A 493 14.56 14.58 17.24
N THR A 494 14.18 15.82 16.94
CA THR A 494 12.90 16.12 16.27
C THR A 494 12.89 15.59 14.84
N ILE A 495 11.67 15.34 14.30
CA ILE A 495 11.54 14.90 12.90
C ILE A 495 12.19 15.90 11.92
N GLU A 496 12.07 17.20 12.20
CA GLU A 496 12.65 18.23 11.33
C GLU A 496 14.18 18.19 11.32
N GLU A 497 14.79 17.99 12.48
CA GLU A 497 16.24 17.83 12.60
C GLU A 497 16.70 16.54 11.90
N ALA A 498 15.99 15.44 12.12
CA ALA A 498 16.31 14.15 11.52
C ALA A 498 16.26 14.21 9.97
N LYS A 499 15.24 14.87 9.40
CA LYS A 499 15.16 15.10 7.95
C LYS A 499 16.34 15.92 7.41
N LYS A 500 16.81 16.93 8.15
CA LYS A 500 17.97 17.75 7.75
C LYS A 500 19.28 16.96 7.73
N THR A 501 19.38 15.88 8.50
CA THR A 501 20.56 14.98 8.47
C THR A 501 20.57 14.04 7.28
N GLY A 502 19.50 14.02 6.48
CA GLY A 502 19.32 13.06 5.40
C GLY A 502 18.90 11.67 5.87
N ALA A 503 18.48 11.53 7.13
CA ALA A 503 18.04 10.25 7.69
C ALA A 503 16.77 9.76 6.99
N MET A 504 16.76 8.47 6.67
CA MET A 504 15.68 7.82 5.94
C MET A 504 14.57 7.39 6.91
N ALA A 505 13.33 7.80 6.59
CA ALA A 505 12.13 7.37 7.30
C ALA A 505 11.37 6.32 6.47
N LEU A 506 10.72 5.36 7.12
CA LEU A 506 9.84 4.42 6.43
C LEU A 506 8.56 5.14 5.98
N PHE A 507 8.18 4.95 4.73
CA PHE A 507 6.95 5.51 4.18
C PHE A 507 5.71 4.90 4.85
N GLY A 508 4.81 5.78 5.35
CA GLY A 508 3.50 5.37 5.90
C GLY A 508 3.48 5.12 7.40
N GLU A 509 4.58 5.22 8.12
CA GLU A 509 4.58 5.20 9.58
C GLU A 509 4.28 6.59 10.18
N LYS A 510 3.47 6.60 11.25
CA LYS A 510 3.22 7.82 12.03
C LYS A 510 4.27 7.91 13.13
N TYR A 511 5.13 8.89 13.02
CA TYR A 511 6.15 9.19 14.03
C TYR A 511 5.63 10.23 15.04
N GLY A 512 6.07 10.13 16.30
CA GLY A 512 5.81 11.15 17.32
C GLY A 512 6.63 12.44 17.07
N GLU A 513 6.59 13.39 18.00
CA GLU A 513 7.35 14.66 17.89
C GLU A 513 8.86 14.46 17.84
N SER A 514 9.37 13.40 18.48
CA SER A 514 10.77 13.00 18.47
C SER A 514 10.96 11.60 17.92
N VAL A 515 12.07 11.37 17.22
CA VAL A 515 12.44 10.10 16.59
C VAL A 515 13.84 9.68 17.01
N ARG A 516 14.04 8.36 17.07
CA ARG A 516 15.34 7.75 17.28
C ARG A 516 15.97 7.50 15.91
N VAL A 517 17.16 8.08 15.67
CA VAL A 517 17.93 7.92 14.44
C VAL A 517 19.15 7.06 14.76
N VAL A 518 19.29 5.96 14.04
CA VAL A 518 20.46 5.09 14.07
C VAL A 518 21.41 5.52 12.97
N CYS A 519 22.65 5.82 13.33
CA CYS A 519 23.70 6.29 12.44
C CYS A 519 24.85 5.27 12.40
N ILE A 520 25.21 4.81 11.21
CA ILE A 520 26.41 4.03 10.96
C ILE A 520 27.34 4.95 10.16
N ASP A 521 28.02 5.85 10.88
CA ASP A 521 28.78 6.97 10.33
C ASP A 521 27.97 7.75 9.26
N ASP A 522 28.56 8.14 8.16
CA ASP A 522 27.89 8.72 7.00
C ASP A 522 27.36 7.67 6.02
N PHE A 523 27.59 6.38 6.27
CA PHE A 523 27.15 5.31 5.38
C PHE A 523 25.63 5.09 5.44
N SER A 524 25.04 4.99 6.64
CA SER A 524 23.57 4.85 6.80
C SER A 524 23.06 5.68 7.98
N LYS A 525 21.93 6.38 7.76
CA LYS A 525 21.19 7.13 8.78
C LYS A 525 19.71 6.84 8.60
N GLU A 526 19.09 6.19 9.59
CA GLU A 526 17.72 5.70 9.46
C GLU A 526 16.93 5.85 10.76
N PHE A 527 15.62 6.09 10.63
CA PHE A 527 14.71 6.07 11.77
C PHE A 527 14.51 4.62 12.21
N CYS A 528 14.97 4.27 13.40
CA CYS A 528 14.86 2.92 13.91
C CYS A 528 14.70 2.87 15.43
N GLY A 529 13.65 2.16 15.90
CA GLY A 529 13.40 1.89 17.30
C GLY A 529 14.01 0.58 17.82
N GLY A 530 14.72 -0.18 16.97
CA GLY A 530 15.28 -1.48 17.33
C GLY A 530 16.55 -1.43 18.15
N THR A 531 17.03 -2.60 18.54
CA THR A 531 18.31 -2.74 19.27
C THR A 531 19.44 -3.01 18.28
N HIS A 532 20.60 -2.41 18.52
CA HIS A 532 21.77 -2.45 17.63
C HIS A 532 23.06 -2.80 18.38
N VAL A 533 24.12 -3.13 17.64
CA VAL A 533 25.47 -3.35 18.19
C VAL A 533 26.08 -2.07 18.69
#